data_f73fe8f24328693986f4966849852afc
#
_entry.id   f73fe8f24328693986f4966849852afc
#
_cell.length_a   1.000
_cell.length_b   1.000
_cell.length_c   1.000
_cell.angle_alpha   90.00
_cell.angle_beta   90.00
_cell.angle_gamma   90.00
#
_symmetry.space_group_name_H-M   'P 1'
#
loop_
_entity.id
_entity.type
_entity.pdbx_description
1 polymer ?
#
loop_
_entity_poly.entity_id
_entity_poly.type
_entity_poly.pdbx_seq_one_letter_code
_entity_poly.pdbx_strand_id
1 'polypeptide(L)'
;WATKHEIERPKLEEVSIVCIEEPEAHLHPHQQQKLATYLSNKICGQIFLTSHSPQITSEFSPNSIVRLYKTEQSDTKAASNGCSKIIEGSIINFGYRMSIIPAEAFYADQVWLVEGISEVIFYKALSKFCGVDLLKNNISILMANGIGFSTFIKILNAMNIPWKLRTDNDIFKIPKKKYYR
;
A
#
# COMPACT_ATOMS: atom_id res chain seq x y z
N TRP A 1 -5.71 -9.40 -27.73
CA TRP A 1 -7.06 -10.01 -27.68
C TRP A 1 -8.04 -9.15 -26.87
N ALA A 2 -8.11 -7.87 -27.10
CA ALA A 2 -9.25 -7.07 -26.66
C ALA A 2 -10.04 -6.71 -27.90
N THR A 3 -11.01 -7.51 -28.24
CA THR A 3 -12.08 -7.07 -29.14
C THR A 3 -12.68 -5.81 -28.52
N LYS A 4 -12.74 -4.73 -29.32
CA LYS A 4 -13.50 -3.52 -29.06
C LYS A 4 -14.99 -3.85 -28.90
N HIS A 5 -15.38 -4.44 -27.81
CA HIS A 5 -16.74 -4.29 -27.36
C HIS A 5 -16.77 -3.01 -26.54
N GLU A 6 -17.24 -1.91 -27.13
CA GLU A 6 -17.84 -0.83 -26.38
C GLU A 6 -18.88 -1.48 -25.51
N ILE A 7 -18.58 -1.63 -24.21
CA ILE A 7 -19.58 -2.03 -23.24
C ILE A 7 -20.56 -0.86 -23.21
N GLU A 8 -21.70 -1.03 -23.86
CA GLU A 8 -22.81 -0.08 -23.81
C GLU A 8 -23.04 0.27 -22.34
N ARG A 9 -23.13 1.57 -22.04
CA ARG A 9 -23.38 2.02 -20.66
C ARG A 9 -24.67 1.34 -20.20
N PRO A 10 -24.64 0.57 -19.11
CA PRO A 10 -25.84 -0.07 -18.61
C PRO A 10 -26.91 1.00 -18.33
N LYS A 11 -28.15 0.71 -18.66
CA LYS A 11 -29.29 1.55 -18.28
C LYS A 11 -29.25 1.73 -16.76
N LEU A 12 -29.68 2.88 -16.27
CA LEU A 12 -29.61 3.33 -14.88
C LEU A 12 -30.14 2.33 -13.80
N GLU A 13 -30.70 1.21 -14.20
CA GLU A 13 -31.28 0.17 -13.34
C GLU A 13 -30.39 -1.09 -13.20
N GLU A 14 -29.27 -1.18 -13.95
CA GLU A 14 -28.40 -2.35 -13.91
C GLU A 14 -27.10 -2.01 -13.15
N VAL A 15 -26.93 -2.62 -11.97
CA VAL A 15 -25.68 -2.55 -11.21
C VAL A 15 -24.80 -3.72 -11.62
N SER A 16 -23.74 -3.42 -12.38
CA SER A 16 -22.75 -4.43 -12.74
C SER A 16 -21.77 -4.64 -11.58
N ILE A 17 -21.63 -5.89 -11.13
CA ILE A 17 -20.61 -6.30 -10.16
C ILE A 17 -19.65 -7.23 -10.89
N VAL A 18 -18.36 -6.87 -10.89
CA VAL A 18 -17.31 -7.66 -11.53
C VAL A 18 -16.37 -8.19 -10.46
N CYS A 19 -16.19 -9.51 -10.42
CA CYS A 19 -15.25 -10.18 -9.53
C CYS A 19 -14.09 -10.75 -10.37
N ILE A 20 -12.86 -10.39 -10.03
CA ILE A 20 -11.65 -10.82 -10.73
C ILE A 20 -10.66 -11.36 -9.70
N GLU A 21 -10.17 -12.57 -9.93
CA GLU A 21 -9.17 -13.22 -9.08
C GLU A 21 -7.82 -13.22 -9.78
N GLU A 22 -6.79 -12.70 -9.09
CA GLU A 22 -5.38 -12.67 -9.51
C GLU A 22 -5.17 -12.35 -11.01
N PRO A 23 -5.66 -11.22 -11.51
CA PRO A 23 -5.57 -10.88 -12.93
C PRO A 23 -4.13 -10.63 -13.41
N GLU A 24 -3.20 -10.50 -12.48
CA GLU A 24 -1.77 -10.39 -12.76
C GLU A 24 -1.14 -11.68 -13.28
N ALA A 25 -1.79 -12.83 -13.13
CA ALA A 25 -1.24 -14.10 -13.55
C ALA A 25 -0.76 -14.04 -15.00
N HIS A 26 0.52 -14.40 -15.21
CA HIS A 26 1.20 -14.40 -16.52
C HIS A 26 1.36 -13.03 -17.20
N LEU A 27 1.13 -11.91 -16.51
CA LEU A 27 1.33 -10.57 -17.05
C LEU A 27 2.66 -9.97 -16.58
N HIS A 28 3.36 -9.30 -17.52
CA HIS A 28 4.51 -8.47 -17.15
C HIS A 28 4.07 -7.23 -16.35
N PRO A 29 4.95 -6.66 -15.48
CA PRO A 29 4.61 -5.52 -14.61
C PRO A 29 3.91 -4.36 -15.33
N HIS A 30 4.38 -3.96 -16.51
CA HIS A 30 3.72 -2.91 -17.30
C HIS A 30 2.32 -3.28 -17.78
N GLN A 31 2.06 -4.56 -18.05
CA GLN A 31 0.73 -5.03 -18.44
C GLN A 31 -0.20 -5.07 -17.23
N GLN A 32 0.33 -5.40 -16.05
CA GLN A 32 -0.42 -5.35 -14.79
C GLN A 32 -0.89 -3.92 -14.49
N GLN A 33 -0.02 -2.92 -14.62
CA GLN A 33 -0.39 -1.51 -14.47
C GLN A 33 -1.45 -1.07 -15.49
N LYS A 34 -1.26 -1.41 -16.77
CA LYS A 34 -2.25 -1.10 -17.81
C LYS A 34 -3.61 -1.72 -17.51
N LEU A 35 -3.63 -2.97 -17.05
CA LEU A 35 -4.85 -3.65 -16.67
C LEU A 35 -5.52 -2.94 -15.48
N ALA A 36 -4.77 -2.65 -14.42
CA ALA A 36 -5.29 -1.97 -13.24
C ALA A 36 -5.84 -0.57 -13.59
N THR A 37 -5.11 0.20 -14.41
CA THR A 37 -5.58 1.50 -14.92
C THR A 37 -6.85 1.37 -15.76
N TYR A 38 -6.97 0.31 -16.57
CA TYR A 38 -8.18 0.05 -17.34
C TYR A 38 -9.36 -0.27 -16.42
N LEU A 39 -9.16 -1.17 -15.46
CA LEU A 39 -10.19 -1.57 -14.50
C LEU A 39 -10.67 -0.37 -13.67
N SER A 40 -9.77 0.46 -13.18
CA SER A 40 -10.12 1.61 -12.34
C SER A 40 -10.85 2.73 -13.08
N ASN A 41 -10.58 2.91 -14.39
CA ASN A 41 -11.06 4.08 -15.14
C ASN A 41 -12.16 3.78 -16.16
N LYS A 42 -12.30 2.54 -16.61
CA LYS A 42 -13.16 2.20 -17.75
C LYS A 42 -14.36 1.32 -17.42
N ILE A 43 -14.32 0.61 -16.30
CA ILE A 43 -15.43 -0.23 -15.90
C ILE A 43 -16.43 0.60 -15.10
N CYS A 44 -17.67 0.64 -15.57
CA CYS A 44 -18.79 1.20 -14.81
C CYS A 44 -19.36 0.12 -13.89
N GLY A 45 -19.48 0.39 -12.59
CA GLY A 45 -20.00 -0.55 -11.62
C GLY A 45 -19.02 -0.82 -10.47
N GLN A 46 -19.32 -1.86 -9.71
CA GLN A 46 -18.49 -2.27 -8.57
C GLN A 46 -17.54 -3.40 -8.99
N ILE A 47 -16.26 -3.24 -8.64
CA ILE A 47 -15.24 -4.26 -8.91
C ILE A 47 -14.73 -4.80 -7.59
N PHE A 48 -14.69 -6.12 -7.47
CA PHE A 48 -13.94 -6.85 -6.45
C PHE A 48 -12.76 -7.54 -7.12
N LEU A 49 -11.58 -7.25 -6.64
CA LEU A 49 -10.33 -7.74 -7.20
C LEU A 49 -9.48 -8.36 -6.10
N THR A 50 -8.98 -9.58 -6.29
CA THR A 50 -7.90 -10.12 -5.46
C THR A 50 -6.58 -10.01 -6.20
N SER A 51 -5.51 -9.66 -5.50
CA SER A 51 -4.19 -9.51 -6.12
C SER A 51 -3.07 -9.65 -5.10
N HIS A 52 -1.95 -10.21 -5.55
CA HIS A 52 -0.66 -10.22 -4.85
C HIS A 52 0.36 -9.27 -5.51
N SER A 53 -0.07 -8.46 -6.46
CA SER A 53 0.81 -7.57 -7.23
C SER A 53 0.87 -6.17 -6.66
N PRO A 54 2.06 -5.69 -6.23
CA PRO A 54 2.28 -4.29 -5.91
C PRO A 54 1.94 -3.35 -7.07
N GLN A 55 2.16 -3.77 -8.31
CA GLN A 55 1.87 -3.00 -9.51
C GLN A 55 0.37 -2.75 -9.70
N ILE A 56 -0.45 -3.76 -9.42
CA ILE A 56 -1.91 -3.60 -9.44
C ILE A 56 -2.35 -2.73 -8.28
N THR A 57 -1.89 -3.03 -7.08
CA THR A 57 -2.29 -2.34 -5.85
C THR A 57 -1.96 -0.84 -5.89
N SER A 58 -0.84 -0.44 -6.52
CA SER A 58 -0.43 0.97 -6.64
C SER A 58 -1.38 1.83 -7.49
N GLU A 59 -2.17 1.21 -8.37
CA GLU A 59 -3.11 1.93 -9.25
C GLU A 59 -4.49 2.17 -8.59
N PHE A 60 -4.74 1.57 -7.43
CA PHE A 60 -5.99 1.74 -6.69
C PHE A 60 -5.82 2.68 -5.51
N SER A 61 -6.89 3.39 -5.16
CA SER A 61 -6.91 4.21 -3.95
C SER A 61 -6.77 3.32 -2.71
N PRO A 62 -5.98 3.73 -1.71
CA PRO A 62 -5.88 3.00 -0.44
C PRO A 62 -7.21 2.76 0.23
N ASN A 63 -8.18 3.64 -0.02
CA ASN A 63 -9.53 3.53 0.51
C ASN A 63 -10.27 2.29 0.00
N SER A 64 -9.86 1.75 -1.14
CA SER A 64 -10.44 0.57 -1.76
C SER A 64 -9.68 -0.72 -1.43
N ILE A 65 -8.55 -0.62 -0.72
CA ILE A 65 -7.70 -1.77 -0.42
C ILE A 65 -8.13 -2.38 0.91
N VAL A 66 -8.40 -3.68 0.90
CA VAL A 66 -8.65 -4.49 2.09
C VAL A 66 -7.54 -5.52 2.21
N ARG A 67 -6.69 -5.37 3.22
CA ARG A 67 -5.62 -6.34 3.47
C ARG A 67 -6.17 -7.56 4.21
N LEU A 68 -5.93 -8.73 3.65
CA LEU A 68 -6.14 -10.00 4.35
C LEU A 68 -4.80 -10.44 4.98
N TYR A 69 -4.84 -10.89 6.23
CA TYR A 69 -3.65 -11.33 6.94
C TYR A 69 -3.95 -12.56 7.82
N LYS A 70 -2.93 -13.37 8.05
CA LYS A 70 -3.03 -14.51 8.97
C LYS A 70 -2.68 -14.09 10.38
N THR A 71 -3.42 -14.60 11.36
CA THR A 71 -3.11 -14.48 12.77
C THR A 71 -2.13 -15.58 13.20
N GLU A 72 -1.57 -15.47 14.40
CA GLU A 72 -0.72 -16.51 14.99
C GLU A 72 -1.44 -17.87 15.11
N GLN A 73 -2.77 -17.85 15.18
CA GLN A 73 -3.63 -19.02 15.22
C GLN A 73 -3.97 -19.57 13.83
N SER A 74 -3.34 -19.03 12.77
CA SER A 74 -3.56 -19.38 11.36
C SER A 74 -4.94 -19.01 10.81
N ASP A 75 -5.74 -18.24 11.55
CA ASP A 75 -6.99 -17.68 11.03
C ASP A 75 -6.72 -16.54 10.04
N THR A 76 -7.55 -16.44 9.00
CA THR A 76 -7.50 -15.30 8.08
C THR A 76 -8.42 -14.21 8.59
N LYS A 77 -7.87 -13.00 8.73
CA LYS A 77 -8.62 -11.79 9.11
C LYS A 77 -8.47 -10.71 8.05
N ALA A 78 -9.49 -9.86 7.93
CA ALA A 78 -9.44 -8.65 7.15
C ALA A 78 -9.10 -7.46 8.05
N ALA A 79 -8.30 -6.52 7.56
CA ALA A 79 -8.11 -5.25 8.23
C ALA A 79 -9.44 -4.47 8.15
N SER A 80 -10.14 -4.42 9.28
CA SER A 80 -11.54 -3.97 9.35
C SER A 80 -11.73 -2.45 9.22
N ASN A 81 -10.64 -1.70 9.40
CA ASN A 81 -10.67 -0.24 9.37
C ASN A 81 -10.18 0.31 8.04
N GLY A 82 -10.61 -0.27 6.93
CA GLY A 82 -10.18 0.17 5.59
C GLY A 82 -9.83 1.66 5.57
N CYS A 83 -8.82 2.05 4.85
CA CYS A 83 -8.20 3.38 4.91
C CYS A 83 -9.17 4.56 4.69
N SER A 84 -10.43 4.30 4.29
CA SER A 84 -11.43 5.28 3.90
C SER A 84 -11.70 6.37 4.93
N LYS A 85 -11.82 6.05 6.21
CA LYS A 85 -12.11 7.04 7.26
C LYS A 85 -10.90 7.88 7.70
N ILE A 86 -9.70 7.40 7.43
CA ILE A 86 -8.45 8.00 7.91
C ILE A 86 -7.90 9.00 6.91
N ILE A 87 -8.24 8.84 5.65
CA ILE A 87 -7.65 9.58 4.54
C ILE A 87 -8.52 10.77 4.10
N GLU A 88 -9.81 10.81 4.43
CA GLU A 88 -10.72 11.90 4.03
C GLU A 88 -10.21 13.31 4.36
N GLY A 89 -9.45 13.47 5.43
CA GLY A 89 -8.82 14.75 5.78
C GLY A 89 -7.46 15.03 5.11
N SER A 90 -6.90 14.08 4.37
CA SER A 90 -5.53 14.15 3.84
C SER A 90 -5.44 13.91 2.32
N ILE A 91 -6.56 13.66 1.66
CA ILE A 91 -6.65 13.20 0.26
C ILE A 91 -6.00 14.17 -0.74
N ILE A 92 -6.14 15.47 -0.55
CA ILE A 92 -5.60 16.49 -1.48
C ILE A 92 -4.06 16.43 -1.55
N ASN A 93 -3.41 16.08 -0.45
CA ASN A 93 -1.96 15.91 -0.38
C ASN A 93 -1.49 14.49 -0.70
N PHE A 94 -2.40 13.53 -0.74
CA PHE A 94 -2.09 12.10 -0.76
C PHE A 94 -2.12 11.47 -2.15
N GLY A 95 -2.99 11.95 -3.06
CA GLY A 95 -3.15 11.36 -4.40
C GLY A 95 -1.83 11.28 -5.18
N TYR A 96 -0.98 12.30 -5.07
CA TYR A 96 0.35 12.30 -5.69
C TYR A 96 1.38 11.46 -4.90
N ARG A 97 1.16 11.26 -3.61
CA ARG A 97 2.14 10.68 -2.67
C ARG A 97 1.96 9.19 -2.40
N MET A 98 0.81 8.62 -2.78
CA MET A 98 0.58 7.18 -2.66
C MET A 98 1.38 6.35 -3.66
N SER A 99 1.79 6.95 -4.78
CA SER A 99 2.79 6.33 -5.66
C SER A 99 4.16 6.16 -5.00
N ILE A 100 4.39 6.80 -3.83
CA ILE A 100 5.67 6.81 -3.10
C ILE A 100 5.68 5.78 -1.95
N ILE A 101 4.51 5.33 -1.46
CA ILE A 101 4.52 4.14 -0.61
C ILE A 101 4.77 2.96 -1.55
N PRO A 102 5.91 2.28 -1.45
CA PRO A 102 6.07 1.06 -2.22
C PRO A 102 4.90 0.17 -1.86
N ALA A 103 4.05 -0.15 -2.84
CA ALA A 103 2.90 -1.01 -2.62
C ALA A 103 3.31 -2.35 -2.00
N GLU A 104 4.58 -2.70 -2.11
CA GLU A 104 5.25 -3.79 -1.40
C GLU A 104 5.06 -3.74 0.13
N ALA A 105 4.99 -2.55 0.73
CA ALA A 105 4.77 -2.42 2.17
C ALA A 105 3.43 -2.99 2.63
N PHE A 106 2.42 -3.06 1.76
CA PHE A 106 1.12 -3.66 2.08
C PHE A 106 1.18 -5.18 2.24
N TYR A 107 2.19 -5.80 1.65
CA TYR A 107 2.41 -7.25 1.70
C TYR A 107 3.44 -7.65 2.77
N ALA A 108 4.10 -6.67 3.41
CA ALA A 108 5.08 -6.95 4.45
C ALA A 108 4.43 -7.40 5.76
N ASP A 109 5.13 -8.26 6.50
CA ASP A 109 4.75 -8.65 7.86
C ASP A 109 5.17 -7.59 8.88
N GLN A 110 6.20 -6.80 8.56
CA GLN A 110 6.63 -5.66 9.35
C GLN A 110 7.23 -4.58 8.45
N VAL A 111 6.97 -3.31 8.80
CA VAL A 111 7.53 -2.15 8.10
C VAL A 111 8.44 -1.35 9.04
N TRP A 112 9.65 -1.04 8.57
CA TRP A 112 10.55 -0.11 9.24
C TRP A 112 10.47 1.24 8.55
N LEU A 113 9.98 2.24 9.30
CA LEU A 113 9.89 3.61 8.82
C LEU A 113 11.17 4.37 9.15
N VAL A 114 11.77 4.98 8.15
CA VAL A 114 13.01 5.77 8.25
C VAL A 114 12.85 7.12 7.57
N GLU A 115 13.72 8.09 7.87
CA GLU A 115 13.60 9.45 7.30
C GLU A 115 14.03 9.52 5.85
N GLY A 116 15.15 8.91 5.51
CA GLY A 116 15.77 9.06 4.21
C GLY A 116 16.46 7.82 3.67
N ILE A 117 17.08 7.99 2.51
CA ILE A 117 17.76 6.91 1.78
C ILE A 117 18.97 6.38 2.53
N SER A 118 19.66 7.24 3.30
CA SER A 118 20.85 6.87 4.07
C SER A 118 20.55 5.78 5.08
N GLU A 119 19.42 5.92 5.79
CA GLU A 119 18.95 4.92 6.75
C GLU A 119 18.52 3.63 6.07
N VAL A 120 17.88 3.73 4.89
CA VAL A 120 17.52 2.53 4.10
C VAL A 120 18.77 1.72 3.78
N ILE A 121 19.82 2.39 3.27
CA ILE A 121 21.08 1.73 2.91
C ILE A 121 21.75 1.18 4.16
N PHE A 122 21.81 1.99 5.24
CA PHE A 122 22.41 1.58 6.50
C PHE A 122 21.74 0.33 7.08
N TYR A 123 20.41 0.30 7.18
CA TYR A 123 19.71 -0.86 7.76
C TYR A 123 19.78 -2.10 6.89
N LYS A 124 19.80 -1.95 5.55
CA LYS A 124 20.06 -3.08 4.65
C LYS A 124 21.48 -3.65 4.84
N ALA A 125 22.47 -2.80 5.03
CA ALA A 125 23.84 -3.24 5.29
C ALA A 125 23.97 -3.86 6.67
N LEU A 126 23.38 -3.22 7.69
CA LEU A 126 23.43 -3.70 9.08
C LEU A 126 22.72 -5.05 9.23
N SER A 127 21.54 -5.23 8.62
CA SER A 127 20.84 -6.50 8.67
C SER A 127 21.66 -7.63 8.07
N LYS A 128 22.31 -7.36 6.94
CA LYS A 128 23.22 -8.32 6.31
C LYS A 128 24.43 -8.63 7.20
N PHE A 129 25.02 -7.62 7.84
CA PHE A 129 26.13 -7.79 8.78
C PHE A 129 25.73 -8.63 10.01
N CYS A 130 24.53 -8.38 10.54
CA CYS A 130 23.97 -9.12 11.69
C CYS A 130 23.39 -10.50 11.31
N GLY A 131 23.47 -10.94 10.07
CA GLY A 131 22.89 -12.19 9.61
C GLY A 131 21.36 -12.22 9.60
N VAL A 132 20.71 -11.05 9.61
CA VAL A 132 19.25 -10.92 9.54
C VAL A 132 18.83 -10.76 8.08
N ASP A 133 18.12 -11.73 7.57
CA ASP A 133 17.55 -11.67 6.22
C ASP A 133 16.19 -10.96 6.25
N LEU A 134 16.16 -9.74 5.74
CA LEU A 134 14.93 -8.92 5.70
C LEU A 134 13.87 -9.54 4.79
N LEU A 135 14.27 -10.13 3.66
CA LEU A 135 13.34 -10.74 2.73
C LEU A 135 12.71 -12.02 3.33
N LYS A 136 13.54 -12.86 3.93
CA LYS A 136 13.06 -14.08 4.61
C LYS A 136 12.07 -13.77 5.74
N ASN A 137 12.27 -12.64 6.43
CA ASN A 137 11.40 -12.19 7.51
C ASN A 137 10.28 -11.25 7.01
N ASN A 138 10.12 -11.11 5.70
CA ASN A 138 9.11 -10.25 5.06
C ASN A 138 9.06 -8.84 5.66
N ILE A 139 10.26 -8.24 5.88
CA ILE A 139 10.41 -6.89 6.42
C ILE A 139 10.68 -5.91 5.28
N SER A 140 9.85 -4.88 5.17
CA SER A 140 10.04 -3.78 4.23
C SER A 140 10.57 -2.53 4.95
N ILE A 141 11.57 -1.85 4.37
CA ILE A 141 12.05 -0.57 4.87
C ILE A 141 11.44 0.54 4.02
N LEU A 142 10.66 1.41 4.65
CA LEU A 142 9.92 2.48 4.00
C LEU A 142 10.46 3.85 4.40
N MET A 143 10.84 4.63 3.41
CA MET A 143 11.37 5.97 3.57
C MET A 143 10.25 7.02 3.58
N ALA A 144 10.20 7.87 4.60
CA ALA A 144 9.18 8.92 4.72
C ALA A 144 9.43 10.11 3.79
N ASN A 145 10.66 10.36 3.39
CA ASN A 145 11.07 11.37 2.39
C ASN A 145 10.43 12.75 2.61
N GLY A 146 10.44 13.25 3.84
CA GLY A 146 9.89 14.57 4.18
C GLY A 146 8.36 14.67 4.26
N ILE A 147 7.63 13.59 4.02
CA ILE A 147 6.15 13.57 4.07
C ILE A 147 5.63 13.62 5.52
N GLY A 148 6.46 13.18 6.46
CA GLY A 148 6.07 13.00 7.84
C GLY A 148 5.53 11.60 8.13
N PHE A 149 5.94 11.06 9.25
CA PHE A 149 5.64 9.68 9.62
C PHE A 149 4.17 9.44 9.96
N SER A 150 3.46 10.47 10.42
CA SER A 150 2.11 10.31 10.96
C SER A 150 1.14 9.71 9.94
N THR A 151 1.31 10.04 8.68
CA THR A 151 0.49 9.55 7.58
C THR A 151 0.73 8.07 7.31
N PHE A 152 2.00 7.67 7.24
CA PHE A 152 2.37 6.26 7.07
C PHE A 152 1.90 5.39 8.23
N ILE A 153 2.09 5.87 9.47
CA ILE A 153 1.65 5.18 10.69
C ILE A 153 0.14 4.95 10.67
N LYS A 154 -0.65 5.96 10.27
CA LYS A 154 -2.11 5.81 10.17
C LYS A 154 -2.51 4.71 9.20
N ILE A 155 -1.88 4.65 8.02
CA ILE A 155 -2.17 3.62 7.02
C ILE A 155 -1.75 2.24 7.50
N LEU A 156 -0.53 2.11 8.02
CA LEU A 156 -0.04 0.84 8.52
C LEU A 156 -0.92 0.30 9.65
N ASN A 157 -1.36 1.17 10.56
CA ASN A 157 -2.31 0.81 11.61
C ASN A 157 -3.67 0.39 11.03
N ALA A 158 -4.20 1.12 10.04
CA ALA A 158 -5.47 0.77 9.41
C ALA A 158 -5.42 -0.58 8.69
N MET A 159 -4.27 -0.93 8.13
CA MET A 159 -4.02 -2.21 7.46
C MET A 159 -3.52 -3.31 8.41
N ASN A 160 -3.45 -3.03 9.72
CA ASN A 160 -2.92 -3.95 10.72
C ASN A 160 -1.52 -4.47 10.36
N ILE A 161 -0.63 -3.57 9.96
CA ILE A 161 0.77 -3.88 9.64
C ILE A 161 1.65 -3.38 10.80
N PRO A 162 2.36 -4.27 11.51
CA PRO A 162 3.32 -3.88 12.52
C PRO A 162 4.41 -2.98 11.95
N TRP A 163 4.78 -1.95 12.68
CA TRP A 163 5.82 -1.02 12.21
C TRP A 163 6.79 -0.64 13.32
N LYS A 164 8.00 -0.26 12.92
CA LYS A 164 9.01 0.37 13.78
C LYS A 164 9.43 1.68 13.15
N LEU A 165 9.63 2.69 13.97
CA LEU A 165 10.05 4.02 13.53
C LEU A 165 11.46 4.33 14.00
N ARG A 166 12.29 4.82 13.08
CA ARG A 166 13.57 5.43 13.37
C ARG A 166 13.61 6.83 12.79
N THR A 167 13.90 7.82 13.63
CA THR A 167 14.06 9.21 13.25
C THR A 167 15.33 9.77 13.87
N ASP A 168 15.86 10.84 13.31
CA ASP A 168 16.95 11.59 13.88
C ASP A 168 16.49 12.33 15.15
N ASN A 169 17.40 12.49 16.10
CA ASN A 169 17.12 13.19 17.34
C ASN A 169 17.28 14.71 17.17
N ASP A 170 16.44 15.33 16.35
CA ASP A 170 16.45 16.77 16.07
C ASP A 170 15.73 17.63 17.12
N ILE A 171 15.45 17.07 18.30
CA ILE A 171 14.69 17.72 19.38
C ILE A 171 15.28 19.10 19.73
N PHE A 172 16.59 19.24 19.66
CA PHE A 172 17.27 20.50 19.99
C PHE A 172 17.32 21.50 18.82
N LYS A 173 17.07 21.06 17.59
CA LYS A 173 17.13 21.93 16.41
C LYS A 173 15.77 22.52 16.03
N ILE A 174 14.65 21.84 16.37
CA ILE A 174 13.31 22.26 16.01
C ILE A 174 12.33 22.12 17.18
N PRO A 175 12.13 23.17 17.99
CA PRO A 175 11.35 23.11 19.24
C PRO A 175 9.87 22.76 19.08
N LYS A 176 9.32 22.67 17.85
CA LYS A 176 7.90 22.46 17.57
C LYS A 176 7.55 21.14 16.89
N LYS A 177 8.50 20.24 16.64
CA LYS A 177 8.14 18.91 16.13
C LYS A 177 7.52 18.07 17.26
N LYS A 178 6.20 17.85 17.21
CA LYS A 178 5.53 16.85 18.05
C LYS A 178 5.94 15.46 17.54
N TYR A 179 6.79 14.80 18.29
CA TYR A 179 7.09 13.38 18.04
C TYR A 179 6.01 12.52 18.71
N TYR A 180 5.45 11.58 17.97
CA TYR A 180 4.63 10.54 18.57
C TYR A 180 5.56 9.53 19.26
N ARG A 181 5.43 9.42 20.57
CA ARG A 181 6.01 8.34 21.38
C ARG A 181 5.16 7.10 21.31
#